data_ce9e4bec83b4f4ac5d022b94bd278d0f
#
_entry.id   ce9e4bec83b4f4ac5d022b94bd278d0f
#
_cell.length_a   1.000
_cell.length_b   1.000
_cell.length_c   1.000
_cell.angle_alpha   90.00
_cell.angle_beta   90.00
_cell.angle_gamma   90.00
#
_symmetry.space_group_name_H-M   'P 1'
#
loop_
_entity.id
_entity.type
_entity.pdbx_description
1 polymer ?
#
loop_
_entity_poly.entity_id
_entity_poly.type
_entity_poly.pdbx_seq_one_letter_code
_entity_poly.pdbx_strand_id
1 'polypeptide(L)'
;QKNNIQQNLVDQQNNDHEDDQSILKPSFIWLLLGFSTYVAIVTLNMTAGFYIQDKFGLNSQQSAMYFTQCMLVVGVSLVLTQLLIVKFFKFKIQSLVLTGISTMILGLLISLYAPTIIIFQTSYIVYGISVACLLPAFTTGAAQAVSAQAQVKMASYCTTTQAIGLIVGPLLSTALYQSANYLPFIFLLIANILLASYFLWKFMFSTKVISTHIIAE
;
A
#
# COMPACT_ATOMS: atom_id res chain seq x y z
N GLN A 1 25.23 11.94 -42.42
CA GLN A 1 25.31 10.80 -41.52
C GLN A 1 25.01 11.19 -40.06
N LYS A 2 25.59 12.27 -39.52
CA LYS A 2 25.34 12.78 -38.15
C LYS A 2 23.89 13.19 -37.93
N ASN A 3 23.24 13.86 -38.88
CA ASN A 3 21.86 14.31 -38.76
C ASN A 3 20.86 13.13 -38.69
N ASN A 4 21.09 12.06 -39.46
CA ASN A 4 20.24 10.87 -39.45
C ASN A 4 20.34 10.10 -38.13
N ILE A 5 21.54 10.06 -37.52
CA ILE A 5 21.72 9.42 -36.20
C ILE A 5 21.00 10.22 -35.12
N GLN A 6 21.10 11.53 -35.15
CA GLN A 6 20.42 12.42 -34.20
C GLN A 6 18.89 12.35 -34.32
N GLN A 7 18.38 12.26 -35.54
CA GLN A 7 16.96 12.13 -35.81
C GLN A 7 16.41 10.78 -35.32
N ASN A 8 17.14 9.68 -35.59
CA ASN A 8 16.78 8.36 -35.10
C ASN A 8 16.79 8.28 -33.55
N LEU A 9 17.70 8.97 -32.86
CA LEU A 9 17.73 9.04 -31.41
C LEU A 9 16.54 9.82 -30.82
N VAL A 10 16.15 10.91 -31.47
CA VAL A 10 14.97 11.71 -31.08
C VAL A 10 13.69 10.93 -31.32
N ASP A 11 13.56 10.23 -32.45
CA ASP A 11 12.39 9.41 -32.78
C ASP A 11 12.28 8.20 -31.83
N GLN A 12 13.40 7.58 -31.46
CA GLN A 12 13.45 6.51 -30.44
C GLN A 12 13.03 7.04 -29.07
N GLN A 13 13.50 8.21 -28.67
CA GLN A 13 13.17 8.83 -27.39
C GLN A 13 11.69 9.22 -27.30
N ASN A 14 11.11 9.70 -28.41
CA ASN A 14 9.68 10.03 -28.49
C ASN A 14 8.80 8.76 -28.41
N ASN A 15 9.19 7.70 -29.12
CA ASN A 15 8.48 6.41 -29.05
C ASN A 15 8.54 5.79 -27.64
N ASP A 16 9.68 5.87 -26.96
CA ASP A 16 9.84 5.39 -25.59
C ASP A 16 8.96 6.18 -24.61
N HIS A 17 8.80 7.50 -24.81
CA HIS A 17 7.92 8.35 -23.99
C HIS A 17 6.43 8.07 -24.23
N GLU A 18 6.01 7.81 -25.46
CA GLU A 18 4.61 7.44 -25.75
C GLU A 18 4.27 6.06 -25.19
N ASP A 19 5.19 5.10 -25.28
CA ASP A 19 5.06 3.77 -24.67
C ASP A 19 4.96 3.87 -23.13
N ASP A 20 5.77 4.71 -22.49
CA ASP A 20 5.72 4.93 -21.05
C ASP A 20 4.39 5.50 -20.59
N GLN A 21 3.84 6.47 -21.30
CA GLN A 21 2.54 7.04 -20.95
C GLN A 21 1.39 6.04 -21.12
N SER A 22 1.47 5.18 -22.13
CA SER A 22 0.46 4.14 -22.38
C SER A 22 0.43 3.09 -21.27
N ILE A 23 1.58 2.80 -20.65
CA ILE A 23 1.73 1.86 -19.53
C ILE A 23 1.33 2.51 -18.21
N LEU A 24 1.75 3.75 -17.94
CA LEU A 24 1.57 4.41 -16.66
C LEU A 24 0.11 4.83 -16.40
N LYS A 25 -0.62 5.33 -17.41
CA LYS A 25 -2.01 5.79 -17.23
C LYS A 25 -2.94 4.73 -16.61
N PRO A 26 -3.05 3.50 -17.16
CA PRO A 26 -3.93 2.48 -16.63
C PRO A 26 -3.45 1.93 -15.28
N SER A 27 -2.14 1.98 -15.02
CA SER A 27 -1.49 1.37 -13.86
C SER A 27 -1.32 2.34 -12.68
N PHE A 28 -1.49 3.65 -12.90
CA PHE A 28 -1.19 4.70 -11.91
C PHE A 28 -1.83 4.46 -10.55
N ILE A 29 -3.10 4.04 -10.53
CA ILE A 29 -3.81 3.81 -9.26
C ILE A 29 -3.24 2.62 -8.49
N TRP A 30 -2.76 1.58 -9.19
CA TRP A 30 -2.09 0.45 -8.57
C TRP A 30 -0.74 0.86 -8.00
N LEU A 31 0.02 1.68 -8.72
CA LEU A 31 1.27 2.25 -8.20
C LEU A 31 1.02 3.14 -6.98
N LEU A 32 -0.04 3.94 -6.99
CA LEU A 32 -0.43 4.76 -5.83
C LEU A 32 -0.80 3.90 -4.62
N LEU A 33 -1.53 2.79 -4.85
CA LEU A 33 -1.83 1.81 -3.79
C LEU A 33 -0.55 1.22 -3.20
N GLY A 34 0.39 0.79 -4.05
CA GLY A 34 1.69 0.27 -3.63
C GLY A 34 2.49 1.31 -2.84
N PHE A 35 2.61 2.52 -3.37
CA PHE A 35 3.29 3.63 -2.71
C PHE A 35 2.72 3.88 -1.31
N SER A 36 1.41 4.05 -1.20
CA SER A 36 0.73 4.28 0.08
C SER A 36 0.97 3.12 1.06
N THR A 37 0.94 1.87 0.57
CA THR A 37 1.18 0.69 1.40
C THR A 37 2.62 0.68 1.95
N TYR A 38 3.63 0.96 1.11
CA TYR A 38 5.02 1.01 1.56
C TYR A 38 5.29 2.18 2.50
N VAL A 39 4.72 3.35 2.24
CA VAL A 39 4.78 4.49 3.17
C VAL A 39 4.15 4.12 4.51
N ALA A 40 3.01 3.43 4.52
CA ALA A 40 2.36 2.98 5.76
C ALA A 40 3.23 1.98 6.53
N ILE A 41 3.79 0.97 5.87
CA ILE A 41 4.69 -0.01 6.48
C ILE A 41 5.87 0.69 7.16
N VAL A 42 6.54 1.59 6.45
CA VAL A 42 7.73 2.27 6.97
C VAL A 42 7.37 3.25 8.09
N THR A 43 6.29 4.01 7.93
CA THR A 43 5.81 4.95 8.95
C THR A 43 5.52 4.21 10.26
N LEU A 44 4.77 3.09 10.20
CA LEU A 44 4.46 2.28 11.37
C LEU A 44 5.73 1.70 12.02
N ASN A 45 6.70 1.25 11.22
CA ASN A 45 7.97 0.75 11.74
C ASN A 45 8.81 1.84 12.42
N MET A 46 8.84 3.05 11.87
CA MET A 46 9.67 4.14 12.40
C MET A 46 9.07 4.81 13.64
N THR A 47 7.74 4.95 13.69
CA THR A 47 7.08 5.73 14.74
C THR A 47 6.57 4.90 15.90
N ALA A 48 6.31 3.60 15.71
CA ALA A 48 5.64 2.78 16.72
C ALA A 48 6.38 2.68 18.05
N GLY A 49 7.69 2.52 18.03
CA GLY A 49 8.48 2.45 19.27
C GLY A 49 8.37 3.72 20.11
N PHE A 50 8.51 4.87 19.47
CA PHE A 50 8.36 6.19 20.11
C PHE A 50 6.91 6.43 20.54
N TYR A 51 5.95 6.06 19.71
CA TYR A 51 4.53 6.21 20.03
C TYR A 51 4.11 5.37 21.24
N ILE A 52 4.63 4.14 21.36
CA ILE A 52 4.43 3.29 22.56
C ILE A 52 5.02 3.99 23.80
N GLN A 53 6.21 4.53 23.69
CA GLN A 53 6.88 5.25 24.77
C GLN A 53 6.03 6.44 25.24
N ASP A 54 5.63 7.31 24.31
CA ASP A 54 4.93 8.55 24.62
C ASP A 54 3.49 8.30 25.08
N LYS A 55 2.78 7.37 24.44
CA LYS A 55 1.38 7.11 24.73
C LYS A 55 1.15 6.40 26.07
N PHE A 56 2.04 5.46 26.42
CA PHE A 56 1.88 4.64 27.63
C PHE A 56 2.84 5.01 28.75
N GLY A 57 3.65 6.07 28.59
CA GLY A 57 4.58 6.56 29.60
C GLY A 57 5.67 5.55 29.97
N LEU A 58 6.10 4.73 29.00
CA LEU A 58 7.08 3.67 29.22
C LEU A 58 8.52 4.19 29.05
N ASN A 59 9.48 3.52 29.68
CA ASN A 59 10.88 3.79 29.39
C ASN A 59 11.32 3.19 28.02
N SER A 60 12.45 3.65 27.50
CA SER A 60 12.94 3.24 26.18
C SER A 60 13.15 1.72 26.04
N GLN A 61 13.59 1.04 27.12
CA GLN A 61 13.81 -0.40 27.09
C GLN A 61 12.48 -1.18 27.01
N GLN A 62 11.49 -0.79 27.80
CA GLN A 62 10.16 -1.38 27.77
C GLN A 62 9.48 -1.14 26.42
N SER A 63 9.59 0.08 25.90
CA SER A 63 9.06 0.45 24.59
C SER A 63 9.65 -0.39 23.46
N ALA A 64 10.98 -0.57 23.47
CA ALA A 64 11.67 -1.41 22.50
C ALA A 64 11.23 -2.88 22.58
N MET A 65 11.02 -3.40 23.80
CA MET A 65 10.52 -4.77 24.01
C MET A 65 9.11 -4.94 23.44
N TYR A 66 8.17 -4.04 23.73
CA TYR A 66 6.82 -4.10 23.19
C TYR A 66 6.77 -3.89 21.69
N PHE A 67 7.62 -3.00 21.17
CA PHE A 67 7.75 -2.82 19.71
C PHE A 67 8.23 -4.10 19.03
N THR A 68 9.23 -4.79 19.60
CA THR A 68 9.69 -6.08 19.08
C THR A 68 8.59 -7.13 19.06
N GLN A 69 7.75 -7.17 20.10
CA GLN A 69 6.58 -8.05 20.14
C GLN A 69 5.57 -7.69 19.03
N CYS A 70 5.31 -6.39 18.79
CA CYS A 70 4.49 -5.93 17.69
C CYS A 70 5.03 -6.39 16.33
N MET A 71 6.35 -6.30 16.10
CA MET A 71 6.99 -6.76 14.86
C MET A 71 6.86 -8.28 14.66
N LEU A 72 6.99 -9.04 15.73
CA LEU A 72 6.76 -10.49 15.68
C LEU A 72 5.30 -10.81 15.35
N VAL A 73 4.37 -10.15 16.00
CA VAL A 73 2.93 -10.33 15.79
C VAL A 73 2.52 -10.00 14.34
N VAL A 74 2.98 -8.86 13.79
CA VAL A 74 2.68 -8.51 12.39
C VAL A 74 3.26 -9.52 11.42
N GLY A 75 4.49 -9.99 11.66
CA GLY A 75 5.15 -10.99 10.80
C GLY A 75 4.40 -12.32 10.79
N VAL A 76 4.03 -12.85 11.96
CA VAL A 76 3.25 -14.08 12.08
C VAL A 76 1.88 -13.92 11.42
N SER A 77 1.17 -12.83 11.69
CA SER A 77 -0.14 -12.54 11.09
C SER A 77 -0.07 -12.46 9.57
N LEU A 78 0.96 -11.80 9.02
CA LEU A 78 1.19 -11.68 7.58
C LEU A 78 1.37 -13.06 6.95
N VAL A 79 2.26 -13.89 7.49
CA VAL A 79 2.54 -15.23 6.95
C VAL A 79 1.29 -16.11 7.01
N LEU A 80 0.61 -16.14 8.16
CA LEU A 80 -0.62 -16.93 8.30
C LEU A 80 -1.69 -16.48 7.32
N THR A 81 -1.89 -15.19 7.16
CA THR A 81 -2.88 -14.64 6.22
C THR A 81 -2.52 -14.99 4.77
N GLN A 82 -1.25 -14.89 4.37
CA GLN A 82 -0.83 -15.28 3.03
C GLN A 82 -1.06 -16.76 2.76
N LEU A 83 -0.74 -17.66 3.72
CA LEU A 83 -1.01 -19.07 3.60
C LEU A 83 -2.50 -19.38 3.46
N LEU A 84 -3.36 -18.67 4.20
CA LEU A 84 -4.81 -18.80 4.10
C LEU A 84 -5.32 -18.32 2.73
N ILE A 85 -4.82 -17.18 2.23
CA ILE A 85 -5.19 -16.65 0.91
C ILE A 85 -4.83 -17.67 -0.19
N VAL A 86 -3.63 -18.22 -0.18
CA VAL A 86 -3.16 -19.16 -1.21
C VAL A 86 -3.92 -20.49 -1.14
N LYS A 87 -4.18 -21.01 0.07
CA LYS A 87 -4.75 -22.35 0.25
C LYS A 87 -6.27 -22.41 0.07
N PHE A 88 -6.99 -21.41 0.59
CA PHE A 88 -8.45 -21.48 0.73
C PHE A 88 -9.22 -20.54 -0.17
N PHE A 89 -8.59 -19.47 -0.70
CA PHE A 89 -9.35 -18.41 -1.33
C PHE A 89 -8.79 -18.04 -2.70
N LYS A 90 -9.57 -18.30 -3.76
CA LYS A 90 -9.39 -17.65 -5.06
C LYS A 90 -10.01 -16.25 -5.01
N PHE A 91 -9.43 -15.35 -4.18
CA PHE A 91 -9.94 -14.00 -4.07
C PHE A 91 -9.78 -13.24 -5.40
N LYS A 92 -10.84 -12.52 -5.78
CA LYS A 92 -10.74 -11.49 -6.80
C LYS A 92 -9.85 -10.37 -6.25
N ILE A 93 -9.05 -9.74 -7.10
CA ILE A 93 -8.16 -8.61 -6.72
C ILE A 93 -8.94 -7.52 -5.99
N GLN A 94 -10.18 -7.26 -6.42
CA GLN A 94 -11.08 -6.29 -5.78
C GLN A 94 -11.32 -6.60 -4.30
N SER A 95 -11.57 -7.86 -3.96
CA SER A 95 -11.74 -8.27 -2.56
C SER A 95 -10.46 -8.08 -1.75
N LEU A 96 -9.29 -8.42 -2.31
CA LEU A 96 -8.01 -8.22 -1.63
C LEU A 96 -7.74 -6.74 -1.34
N VAL A 97 -7.99 -5.85 -2.32
CA VAL A 97 -7.83 -4.40 -2.12
C VAL A 97 -8.76 -3.89 -1.03
N LEU A 98 -10.07 -4.19 -1.12
CA LEU A 98 -11.04 -3.70 -0.15
C LEU A 98 -10.78 -4.25 1.25
N THR A 99 -10.52 -5.55 1.38
CA THR A 99 -10.16 -6.16 2.69
C THR A 99 -8.89 -5.54 3.23
N GLY A 100 -7.84 -5.38 2.40
CA GLY A 100 -6.58 -4.82 2.82
C GLY A 100 -6.69 -3.36 3.29
N ILE A 101 -7.38 -2.49 2.54
CA ILE A 101 -7.58 -1.10 2.94
C ILE A 101 -8.47 -1.01 4.19
N SER A 102 -9.56 -1.78 4.26
CA SER A 102 -10.46 -1.77 5.42
C SER A 102 -9.76 -2.22 6.70
N THR A 103 -8.94 -3.28 6.62
CA THR A 103 -8.15 -3.74 7.76
C THR A 103 -7.04 -2.74 8.12
N MET A 104 -6.43 -2.03 7.16
CA MET A 104 -5.47 -0.95 7.46
C MET A 104 -6.14 0.17 8.26
N ILE A 105 -7.30 0.64 7.82
CA ILE A 105 -8.08 1.66 8.53
C ILE A 105 -8.45 1.19 9.94
N LEU A 106 -8.92 -0.06 10.09
CA LEU A 106 -9.26 -0.63 11.38
C LEU A 106 -8.05 -0.69 12.31
N GLY A 107 -6.90 -1.16 11.83
CA GLY A 107 -5.65 -1.20 12.58
C GLY A 107 -5.21 0.19 13.07
N LEU A 108 -5.30 1.21 12.20
CA LEU A 108 -4.97 2.60 12.54
C LEU A 108 -5.92 3.15 13.62
N LEU A 109 -7.22 2.88 13.51
CA LEU A 109 -8.19 3.28 14.54
C LEU A 109 -7.91 2.59 15.88
N ILE A 110 -7.64 1.28 15.89
CA ILE A 110 -7.26 0.56 17.12
C ILE A 110 -6.00 1.20 17.71
N SER A 111 -4.96 1.48 16.93
CA SER A 111 -3.71 2.08 17.42
C SER A 111 -3.94 3.47 18.02
N LEU A 112 -4.78 4.31 17.39
CA LEU A 112 -5.09 5.65 17.88
C LEU A 112 -5.88 5.63 19.20
N TYR A 113 -6.88 4.75 19.31
CA TYR A 113 -7.78 4.70 20.46
C TYR A 113 -7.42 3.65 21.50
N ALA A 114 -6.33 2.88 21.33
CA ALA A 114 -5.90 1.86 22.29
C ALA A 114 -5.71 2.43 23.70
N PRO A 115 -6.47 2.00 24.72
CA PRO A 115 -6.28 2.43 26.10
C PRO A 115 -5.15 1.68 26.80
N THR A 116 -4.74 0.52 26.27
CA THR A 116 -3.70 -0.34 26.86
C THR A 116 -2.74 -0.83 25.78
N ILE A 117 -1.53 -1.18 26.20
CA ILE A 117 -0.49 -1.72 25.28
C ILE A 117 -0.95 -3.02 24.61
N ILE A 118 -1.72 -3.86 25.30
CA ILE A 118 -2.22 -5.12 24.74
C ILE A 118 -3.16 -4.84 23.58
N ILE A 119 -4.09 -3.88 23.72
CA ILE A 119 -5.00 -3.49 22.62
C ILE A 119 -4.21 -2.87 21.48
N PHE A 120 -3.19 -2.07 21.79
CA PHE A 120 -2.28 -1.55 20.75
C PHE A 120 -1.58 -2.68 19.99
N GLN A 121 -1.09 -3.71 20.66
CA GLN A 121 -0.48 -4.88 20.02
C GLN A 121 -1.44 -5.65 19.12
N THR A 122 -2.75 -5.72 19.45
CA THR A 122 -3.74 -6.37 18.57
C THR A 122 -3.89 -5.66 17.23
N SER A 123 -3.62 -4.35 17.14
CA SER A 123 -3.62 -3.63 15.87
C SER A 123 -2.58 -4.18 14.88
N TYR A 124 -1.47 -4.75 15.38
CA TYR A 124 -0.43 -5.34 14.55
C TYR A 124 -0.83 -6.66 13.90
N ILE A 125 -1.78 -7.40 14.52
CA ILE A 125 -2.43 -8.53 13.83
C ILE A 125 -3.18 -8.02 12.60
N VAL A 126 -3.94 -6.94 12.79
CA VAL A 126 -4.77 -6.34 11.74
C VAL A 126 -3.92 -5.73 10.64
N TYR A 127 -2.78 -5.10 10.98
CA TYR A 127 -1.81 -4.62 9.99
C TYR A 127 -1.18 -5.76 9.19
N GLY A 128 -0.87 -6.89 9.82
CA GLY A 128 -0.37 -8.08 9.13
C GLY A 128 -1.35 -8.61 8.08
N ILE A 129 -2.64 -8.67 8.41
CA ILE A 129 -3.71 -9.03 7.48
C ILE A 129 -3.78 -8.02 6.32
N SER A 130 -3.72 -6.73 6.63
CA SER A 130 -3.76 -5.67 5.63
C SER A 130 -2.63 -5.79 4.61
N VAL A 131 -1.39 -5.86 5.09
CA VAL A 131 -0.20 -5.96 4.23
C VAL A 131 -0.22 -7.24 3.40
N ALA A 132 -0.64 -8.38 4.00
CA ALA A 132 -0.79 -9.64 3.30
C ALA A 132 -1.78 -9.59 2.13
N CYS A 133 -2.80 -8.73 2.21
CA CYS A 133 -3.77 -8.51 1.13
C CYS A 133 -3.28 -7.47 0.12
N LEU A 134 -2.72 -6.33 0.59
CA LEU A 134 -2.39 -5.18 -0.26
C LEU A 134 -1.18 -5.42 -1.17
N LEU A 135 -0.11 -6.09 -0.68
CA LEU A 135 1.09 -6.30 -1.49
C LEU A 135 0.82 -7.16 -2.74
N PRO A 136 0.18 -8.35 -2.65
CA PRO A 136 -0.15 -9.10 -3.85
C PRO A 136 -1.21 -8.40 -4.71
N ALA A 137 -2.16 -7.66 -4.12
CA ALA A 137 -3.15 -6.90 -4.88
C ALA A 137 -2.49 -5.78 -5.71
N PHE A 138 -1.52 -5.07 -5.16
CA PHE A 138 -0.74 -4.05 -5.84
C PHE A 138 0.01 -4.62 -7.04
N THR A 139 0.85 -5.64 -6.83
CA THR A 139 1.70 -6.20 -7.88
C THR A 139 0.88 -6.89 -8.98
N THR A 140 -0.12 -7.67 -8.60
CA THR A 140 -1.00 -8.36 -9.55
C THR A 140 -1.89 -7.37 -10.31
N GLY A 141 -2.43 -6.38 -9.62
CA GLY A 141 -3.27 -5.35 -10.23
C GLY A 141 -2.50 -4.48 -11.23
N ALA A 142 -1.26 -4.12 -10.91
CA ALA A 142 -0.37 -3.40 -11.80
C ALA A 142 -0.02 -4.24 -13.05
N ALA A 143 0.33 -5.53 -12.86
CA ALA A 143 0.65 -6.42 -13.96
C ALA A 143 -0.55 -6.69 -14.90
N GLN A 144 -1.77 -6.79 -14.35
CA GLN A 144 -2.99 -6.99 -15.15
C GLN A 144 -3.47 -5.72 -15.86
N ALA A 145 -2.99 -4.56 -15.49
CA ALA A 145 -3.36 -3.29 -16.12
C ALA A 145 -2.63 -3.03 -17.45
N VAL A 146 -1.63 -3.85 -17.79
CA VAL A 146 -0.78 -3.69 -18.97
C VAL A 146 -0.76 -4.95 -19.83
N SER A 147 -0.29 -4.82 -21.09
CA SER A 147 -0.09 -5.95 -22.00
C SER A 147 1.00 -6.90 -21.50
N ALA A 148 0.99 -8.16 -21.95
CA ALA A 148 2.00 -9.14 -21.58
C ALA A 148 3.44 -8.69 -21.88
N GLN A 149 3.64 -7.98 -22.99
CA GLN A 149 4.95 -7.43 -23.40
C GLN A 149 5.45 -6.33 -22.45
N ALA A 150 4.53 -5.56 -21.86
CA ALA A 150 4.85 -4.45 -20.95
C ALA A 150 5.00 -4.89 -19.48
N GLN A 151 4.73 -6.14 -19.12
CA GLN A 151 4.76 -6.62 -17.73
C GLN A 151 6.16 -6.51 -17.10
N VAL A 152 7.22 -6.76 -17.85
CA VAL A 152 8.61 -6.61 -17.35
C VAL A 152 8.89 -5.15 -16.98
N LYS A 153 8.48 -4.22 -17.83
CA LYS A 153 8.61 -2.77 -17.58
C LYS A 153 7.75 -2.34 -16.38
N MET A 154 6.55 -2.90 -16.28
CA MET A 154 5.65 -2.66 -15.15
C MET A 154 6.24 -3.17 -13.81
N ALA A 155 6.91 -4.32 -13.80
CA ALA A 155 7.61 -4.82 -12.62
C ALA A 155 8.69 -3.84 -12.14
N SER A 156 9.43 -3.20 -13.06
CA SER A 156 10.40 -2.16 -12.74
C SER A 156 9.73 -0.94 -12.11
N TYR A 157 8.58 -0.48 -12.62
CA TYR A 157 7.81 0.60 -11.99
C TYR A 157 7.30 0.24 -10.60
N CYS A 158 6.87 -1.01 -10.37
CA CYS A 158 6.49 -1.47 -9.05
C CYS A 158 7.67 -1.39 -8.06
N THR A 159 8.86 -1.84 -8.49
CA THR A 159 10.08 -1.77 -7.66
C THR A 159 10.50 -0.33 -7.39
N THR A 160 10.42 0.55 -8.38
CA THR A 160 10.69 1.98 -8.21
C THR A 160 9.71 2.62 -7.24
N THR A 161 8.42 2.31 -7.35
CA THR A 161 7.38 2.80 -6.44
C THR A 161 7.64 2.34 -5.00
N GLN A 162 8.04 1.08 -4.82
CA GLN A 162 8.47 0.57 -3.51
C GLN A 162 9.66 1.36 -2.97
N ALA A 163 10.70 1.56 -3.78
CA ALA A 163 11.89 2.30 -3.36
C ALA A 163 11.57 3.74 -2.94
N ILE A 164 10.73 4.43 -3.72
CA ILE A 164 10.27 5.79 -3.38
C ILE A 164 9.49 5.78 -2.06
N GLY A 165 8.60 4.81 -1.83
CA GLY A 165 7.86 4.66 -0.58
C GLY A 165 8.77 4.44 0.64
N LEU A 166 9.84 3.64 0.47
CA LEU A 166 10.84 3.38 1.51
C LEU A 166 11.69 4.62 1.84
N ILE A 167 11.88 5.53 0.90
CA ILE A 167 12.61 6.80 1.11
C ILE A 167 11.70 7.87 1.71
N VAL A 168 10.52 8.04 1.13
CA VAL A 168 9.56 9.09 1.55
C VAL A 168 8.96 8.78 2.92
N GLY A 169 8.71 7.50 3.23
CA GLY A 169 8.11 7.07 4.49
C GLY A 169 8.81 7.60 5.74
N PRO A 170 10.14 7.39 5.92
CA PRO A 170 10.88 7.89 7.07
C PRO A 170 10.86 9.41 7.19
N LEU A 171 11.03 10.11 6.07
CA LEU A 171 11.03 11.59 6.05
C LEU A 171 9.67 12.13 6.49
N LEU A 172 8.60 11.60 5.91
CA LEU A 172 7.24 12.03 6.20
C LEU A 172 6.85 11.68 7.66
N SER A 173 7.15 10.47 8.10
CA SER A 173 6.83 10.01 9.45
C SER A 173 7.54 10.83 10.52
N THR A 174 8.82 11.14 10.32
CA THR A 174 9.61 11.93 11.26
C THR A 174 9.12 13.37 11.32
N ALA A 175 8.86 14.00 10.16
CA ALA A 175 8.35 15.36 10.09
C ALA A 175 6.97 15.50 10.77
N LEU A 176 6.08 14.55 10.55
CA LEU A 176 4.75 14.54 11.18
C LEU A 176 4.86 14.27 12.69
N TYR A 177 5.72 13.34 13.11
CA TYR A 177 5.88 12.96 14.50
C TYR A 177 6.43 14.11 15.36
N GLN A 178 7.33 14.95 14.80
CA GLN A 178 7.85 16.14 15.48
C GLN A 178 6.76 17.17 15.81
N SER A 179 5.70 17.23 15.01
CA SER A 179 4.57 18.16 15.26
C SER A 179 3.60 17.59 16.33
N ALA A 180 3.26 16.31 16.24
CA ALA A 180 2.55 15.56 17.29
C ALA A 180 2.69 14.05 17.06
N ASN A 181 2.79 13.29 18.15
CA ASN A 181 3.04 11.86 18.12
C ASN A 181 1.96 11.03 17.40
N TYR A 182 0.73 11.51 17.33
CA TYR A 182 -0.39 10.85 16.66
C TYR A 182 -0.56 11.23 15.18
N LEU A 183 0.08 12.31 14.71
CA LEU A 183 -0.10 12.81 13.34
C LEU A 183 0.27 11.81 12.24
N PRO A 184 1.34 10.99 12.34
CA PRO A 184 1.62 9.97 11.35
C PRO A 184 0.47 8.99 11.14
N PHE A 185 -0.20 8.58 12.23
CA PHE A 185 -1.33 7.66 12.18
C PHE A 185 -2.56 8.30 11.54
N ILE A 186 -2.85 9.58 11.87
CA ILE A 186 -3.96 10.33 11.25
C ILE A 186 -3.70 10.54 9.76
N PHE A 187 -2.49 10.89 9.36
CA PHE A 187 -2.12 11.05 7.96
C PHE A 187 -2.37 9.75 7.16
N LEU A 188 -1.89 8.62 7.69
CA LEU A 188 -2.12 7.31 7.07
C LEU A 188 -3.61 6.97 7.01
N LEU A 189 -4.37 7.30 8.05
CA LEU A 189 -5.81 7.07 8.10
C LEU A 189 -6.53 7.84 6.98
N ILE A 190 -6.25 9.13 6.83
CA ILE A 190 -6.82 9.97 5.77
C ILE A 190 -6.44 9.43 4.39
N ALA A 191 -5.17 9.11 4.17
CA ALA A 191 -4.70 8.56 2.89
C ALA A 191 -5.40 7.25 2.53
N ASN A 192 -5.57 6.33 3.49
CA ASN A 192 -6.28 5.07 3.26
C ASN A 192 -7.79 5.25 3.06
N ILE A 193 -8.44 6.22 3.73
CA ILE A 193 -9.85 6.55 3.49
C ILE A 193 -10.04 7.09 2.07
N LEU A 194 -9.16 7.97 1.59
CA LEU A 194 -9.22 8.49 0.22
C LEU A 194 -9.04 7.37 -0.81
N LEU A 195 -8.08 6.45 -0.59
CA LEU A 195 -7.90 5.27 -1.43
C LEU A 195 -9.11 4.35 -1.40
N ALA A 196 -9.69 4.09 -0.23
CA ALA A 196 -10.90 3.29 -0.08
C ALA A 196 -12.05 3.88 -0.88
N SER A 197 -12.29 5.19 -0.76
CA SER A 197 -13.34 5.91 -1.48
C SER A 197 -13.18 5.80 -3.00
N TYR A 198 -11.94 5.96 -3.49
CA TYR A 198 -11.64 5.82 -4.91
C TYR A 198 -11.89 4.40 -5.43
N PHE A 199 -11.39 3.36 -4.73
CA PHE A 199 -11.58 1.98 -5.16
C PHE A 199 -13.04 1.53 -5.07
N LEU A 200 -13.78 1.94 -4.04
CA LEU A 200 -15.20 1.69 -3.93
C LEU A 200 -15.96 2.33 -5.09
N TRP A 201 -15.68 3.60 -5.40
CA TRP A 201 -16.30 4.29 -6.53
C TRP A 201 -16.00 3.56 -7.85
N LYS A 202 -14.74 3.23 -8.12
CA LYS A 202 -14.30 2.52 -9.34
C LYS A 202 -14.98 1.16 -9.47
N PHE A 203 -15.07 0.37 -8.40
CA PHE A 203 -15.65 -0.97 -8.45
C PHE A 203 -17.19 -0.94 -8.58
N MET A 204 -17.86 0.02 -7.94
CA MET A 204 -19.29 0.21 -8.09
C MET A 204 -19.70 0.58 -9.52
N PHE A 205 -18.94 1.47 -10.16
CA PHE A 205 -19.23 1.86 -11.55
C PHE A 205 -18.92 0.74 -12.55
N SER A 206 -17.87 -0.05 -12.33
CA SER A 206 -17.54 -1.20 -13.16
C SER A 206 -18.64 -2.27 -13.14
N THR A 207 -19.28 -2.48 -12.01
CA THR A 207 -20.38 -3.47 -11.87
C THR A 207 -21.67 -3.01 -12.54
N LYS A 208 -21.96 -1.71 -12.54
CA LYS A 208 -23.15 -1.16 -13.22
C LYS A 208 -23.12 -1.31 -14.73
N VAL A 209 -21.96 -1.14 -15.36
CA VAL A 209 -21.82 -1.26 -16.82
C VAL A 209 -22.09 -2.69 -17.29
N ILE A 210 -21.65 -3.70 -16.54
CA ILE A 210 -21.90 -5.12 -16.87
C ILE A 210 -23.39 -5.47 -16.72
N SER A 211 -24.07 -4.94 -15.70
CA SER A 211 -25.48 -5.20 -15.46
C SER A 211 -26.39 -4.59 -16.53
N THR A 212 -26.02 -3.44 -17.10
CA THR A 212 -26.81 -2.77 -18.15
C THR A 212 -26.72 -3.48 -19.49
N HIS A 213 -25.59 -4.15 -19.79
CA HIS A 213 -25.42 -4.93 -21.02
C HIS A 213 -26.20 -6.26 -21.00
N ILE A 214 -26.37 -6.88 -19.82
CA ILE A 214 -27.09 -8.16 -19.69
C ILE A 214 -28.62 -7.98 -19.77
N ILE A 215 -29.13 -6.78 -19.48
CA ILE A 215 -30.59 -6.48 -19.54
C ILE A 215 -31.00 -5.99 -20.95
N ALA A 216 -30.03 -5.68 -21.82
CA ALA A 216 -30.30 -5.16 -23.16
C ALA A 216 -30.19 -6.25 -24.27
N GLU A 217 -29.88 -7.50 -23.93
CA GLU A 217 -29.97 -8.71 -24.76
C GLU A 217 -31.21 -9.52 -24.37
#